data_a1f988ed6fca3602413d8fe14e756475
#
_entry.id   a1f988ed6fca3602413d8fe14e756475
#
_cell.length_a   1.000
_cell.length_b   1.000
_cell.length_c   1.000
_cell.angle_alpha   90.00
_cell.angle_beta   90.00
_cell.angle_gamma   90.00
#
_symmetry.space_group_name_H-M   'P 1'
#
loop_
_entity.id
_entity.type
_entity.pdbx_description
1 polymer ?
#
loop_
_entity_poly.entity_id
_entity_poly.type
_entity_poly.pdbx_seq_one_letter_code
_entity_poly.pdbx_strand_id
1 'polypeptide(L)'
;MKLDRPAILVVDMLNDFVTGALACDRGKGIVPATAALLDAAREAGVPVIFCNDAHLPGIDREFELWGPHAIAGSEGAQVIPELKVGEKDYVVPKRR
;
A
#
# COMPACT_ATOMS: atom_id res chain seq x y z
N MET A 1 -0.81 -25.37 -4.18
CA MET A 1 -0.15 -24.71 -5.33
C MET A 1 1.31 -24.48 -5.02
N LYS A 2 2.19 -24.80 -5.95
CA LYS A 2 3.63 -24.56 -5.80
C LYS A 2 4.04 -23.40 -6.71
N LEU A 3 4.66 -22.38 -6.12
CA LEU A 3 5.11 -21.20 -6.87
C LEU A 3 6.63 -21.26 -7.02
N ASP A 4 7.12 -21.18 -8.26
CA ASP A 4 8.56 -21.27 -8.54
C ASP A 4 9.31 -19.96 -8.22
N ARG A 5 8.74 -18.82 -8.57
CA ARG A 5 9.34 -17.49 -8.33
C ARG A 5 8.26 -16.51 -7.91
N PRO A 6 7.79 -16.63 -6.67
CA PRO A 6 6.71 -15.78 -6.19
C PRO A 6 7.19 -14.35 -5.89
N ALA A 7 6.26 -13.41 -5.96
CA ALA A 7 6.40 -12.06 -5.44
C ALA A 7 5.10 -11.66 -4.77
N ILE A 8 5.16 -10.74 -3.81
CA ILE A 8 3.97 -10.22 -3.16
C ILE A 8 3.75 -8.79 -3.61
N LEU A 9 2.57 -8.54 -4.16
CA LEU A 9 2.12 -7.17 -4.45
C LEU A 9 1.22 -6.71 -3.31
N VAL A 10 1.60 -5.60 -2.68
CA VAL A 10 0.80 -4.94 -1.65
C VAL A 10 0.18 -3.71 -2.29
N VAL A 11 -1.13 -3.72 -2.45
CA VAL A 11 -1.84 -2.67 -3.18
C VAL A 11 -2.57 -1.76 -2.20
N ASP A 12 -2.21 -0.48 -2.20
CA ASP A 12 -2.92 0.58 -1.47
C ASP A 12 -3.04 0.39 0.04
N MET A 13 -2.07 -0.23 0.69
CA MET A 13 -2.01 -0.25 2.14
C MET A 13 -1.41 1.05 2.66
N LEU A 14 -2.12 2.13 2.40
CA LEU A 14 -1.70 3.50 2.66
C LEU A 14 -2.43 4.08 3.89
N ASN A 15 -1.83 5.10 4.48
CA ASN A 15 -2.44 5.78 5.63
C ASN A 15 -3.87 6.23 5.32
N ASP A 16 -4.14 6.82 4.16
CA ASP A 16 -5.48 7.30 3.83
C ASP A 16 -6.53 6.18 3.72
N PHE A 17 -6.13 4.98 3.34
CA PHE A 17 -7.08 3.86 3.21
C PHE A 17 -7.23 3.04 4.48
N VAL A 18 -6.32 3.17 5.43
CA VAL A 18 -6.35 2.40 6.68
C VAL A 18 -6.83 3.26 7.85
N THR A 19 -6.28 4.46 8.04
CA THR A 19 -6.59 5.34 9.17
C THR A 19 -7.00 6.75 8.78
N GLY A 20 -6.81 7.15 7.53
CA GLY A 20 -7.00 8.52 7.06
C GLY A 20 -8.31 8.77 6.33
N ALA A 21 -8.25 9.54 5.23
CA ALA A 21 -9.40 10.11 4.54
C ALA A 21 -10.45 9.08 4.06
N LEU A 22 -10.01 7.90 3.63
CA LEU A 22 -10.89 6.84 3.16
C LEU A 22 -10.75 5.56 4.00
N ALA A 23 -10.50 5.71 5.29
CA ALA A 23 -10.33 4.58 6.19
C ALA A 23 -11.57 3.70 6.28
N CYS A 24 -11.35 2.39 6.43
CA CYS A 24 -12.42 1.44 6.66
C CYS A 24 -11.98 0.34 7.64
N ASP A 25 -12.95 -0.28 8.31
CA ASP A 25 -12.66 -1.32 9.31
C ASP A 25 -11.99 -2.54 8.69
N ARG A 26 -12.35 -2.91 7.47
CA ARG A 26 -11.74 -4.04 6.78
C ARG A 26 -10.27 -3.79 6.50
N GLY A 27 -9.90 -2.56 6.10
CA GLY A 27 -8.51 -2.18 5.90
C GLY A 27 -7.70 -2.34 7.19
N LYS A 28 -8.24 -1.87 8.30
CA LYS A 28 -7.60 -2.01 9.61
C LYS A 28 -7.50 -3.48 10.03
N GLY A 29 -8.53 -4.25 9.76
CA GLY A 29 -8.61 -5.65 10.18
C GLY A 29 -7.58 -6.57 9.53
N ILE A 30 -7.09 -6.24 8.33
CA ILE A 30 -6.10 -7.08 7.64
C ILE A 30 -4.66 -6.72 7.98
N VAL A 31 -4.42 -5.64 8.72
CA VAL A 31 -3.06 -5.16 9.00
C VAL A 31 -2.19 -6.21 9.69
N PRO A 32 -2.61 -6.86 10.79
CA PRO A 32 -1.75 -7.84 11.46
C PRO A 32 -1.38 -9.02 10.56
N ALA A 33 -2.32 -9.58 9.83
CA ALA A 33 -2.06 -10.70 8.93
C ALA A 33 -1.17 -10.29 7.77
N THR A 34 -1.36 -9.10 7.22
CA THR A 34 -0.53 -8.56 6.15
C THR A 34 0.91 -8.36 6.65
N ALA A 35 1.10 -7.74 7.81
CA ALA A 35 2.42 -7.55 8.38
C ALA A 35 3.15 -8.88 8.59
N ALA A 36 2.46 -9.90 9.13
CA ALA A 36 3.03 -11.22 9.32
C ALA A 36 3.44 -11.88 7.99
N LEU A 37 2.59 -11.75 6.97
CA LEU A 37 2.90 -12.28 5.63
C LEU A 37 4.15 -11.63 5.05
N LEU A 38 4.30 -10.31 5.18
CA LEU A 38 5.45 -9.60 4.63
C LEU A 38 6.74 -9.96 5.37
N ASP A 39 6.68 -10.12 6.68
CA ASP A 39 7.84 -10.57 7.46
C ASP A 39 8.29 -11.97 7.02
N ALA A 40 7.34 -12.89 6.83
CA ALA A 40 7.65 -14.23 6.34
C ALA A 40 8.24 -14.21 4.93
N ALA A 41 7.68 -13.37 4.05
CA ALA A 41 8.18 -13.23 2.69
C ALA A 41 9.63 -12.73 2.66
N ARG A 42 9.93 -11.73 3.47
CA ARG A 42 11.29 -11.18 3.55
C ARG A 42 12.29 -12.21 4.06
N GLU A 43 11.91 -12.99 5.07
CA GLU A 43 12.75 -14.09 5.57
C GLU A 43 13.01 -15.15 4.50
N ALA A 44 12.02 -15.42 3.66
CA ALA A 44 12.14 -16.43 2.60
C ALA A 44 12.80 -15.87 1.32
N GLY A 45 13.18 -14.59 1.29
CA GLY A 45 13.75 -13.96 0.11
C GLY A 45 12.74 -13.68 -0.99
N VAL A 46 11.45 -13.66 -0.69
CA VAL A 46 10.38 -13.35 -1.64
C VAL A 46 10.27 -11.83 -1.78
N PRO A 47 10.34 -11.28 -3.00
CA PRO A 47 10.23 -9.82 -3.19
C PRO A 47 8.86 -9.28 -2.76
N VAL A 48 8.88 -8.12 -2.13
CA VAL A 48 7.67 -7.36 -1.75
C VAL A 48 7.63 -6.09 -2.57
N ILE A 49 6.52 -5.85 -3.25
CA ILE A 49 6.33 -4.69 -4.11
C ILE A 49 5.09 -3.93 -3.63
N PHE A 50 5.28 -2.69 -3.23
CA PHE A 50 4.19 -1.81 -2.82
C PHE A 50 3.72 -1.01 -4.03
N CYS A 51 2.47 -1.24 -4.45
CA CYS A 51 1.83 -0.53 -5.56
C CYS A 51 0.86 0.48 -4.95
N ASN A 52 1.24 1.75 -4.94
CA ASN A 52 0.57 2.77 -4.14
C ASN A 52 -0.05 3.85 -5.00
N ASP A 53 -1.29 4.20 -4.71
CA ASP A 53 -1.89 5.39 -5.29
C ASP A 53 -1.06 6.63 -4.92
N ALA A 54 -0.83 7.47 -5.92
CA ALA A 54 -0.13 8.73 -5.77
C ALA A 54 -0.80 9.72 -6.72
N HIS A 55 -1.94 10.27 -6.30
CA HIS A 55 -2.78 11.12 -7.14
C HIS A 55 -2.21 12.53 -7.28
N LEU A 56 -2.49 13.14 -8.43
CA LEU A 56 -2.05 14.50 -8.74
C LEU A 56 -3.24 15.46 -8.66
N PRO A 57 -3.22 16.42 -7.73
CA PRO A 57 -4.30 17.41 -7.63
C PRO A 57 -4.48 18.18 -8.93
N GLY A 58 -5.72 18.43 -9.30
CA GLY A 58 -6.06 19.15 -10.52
C GLY A 58 -5.99 18.31 -11.80
N ILE A 59 -5.49 17.06 -11.72
CA ILE A 59 -5.37 16.15 -12.87
C ILE A 59 -6.22 14.91 -12.66
N ASP A 60 -6.11 14.27 -11.52
CA ASP A 60 -6.81 13.01 -11.24
C ASP A 60 -8.27 13.26 -10.86
N ARG A 61 -9.17 12.68 -11.63
CA ARG A 61 -10.61 12.92 -11.52
C ARG A 61 -11.28 12.12 -10.42
N GLU A 62 -10.58 11.19 -9.80
CA GLU A 62 -11.11 10.44 -8.67
C GLU A 62 -11.52 11.34 -7.50
N PHE A 63 -10.89 12.51 -7.38
CA PHE A 63 -11.24 13.46 -6.32
C PHE A 63 -12.64 14.01 -6.45
N GLU A 64 -13.22 14.01 -7.65
CA GLU A 64 -14.61 14.42 -7.86
C GLU A 64 -15.58 13.46 -7.19
N LEU A 65 -15.20 12.17 -7.10
CA LEU A 65 -16.07 11.11 -6.58
C LEU A 65 -15.78 10.81 -5.10
N TRP A 66 -14.51 10.76 -4.73
CA TRP A 66 -14.07 10.29 -3.41
C TRP A 66 -13.49 11.39 -2.53
N GLY A 67 -13.34 12.61 -3.03
CA GLY A 67 -12.63 13.68 -2.34
C GLY A 67 -11.11 13.49 -2.36
N PRO A 68 -10.35 14.49 -1.89
CA PRO A 68 -8.89 14.41 -1.87
C PRO A 68 -8.40 13.25 -1.00
N HIS A 69 -7.52 12.41 -1.57
CA HIS A 69 -6.91 11.28 -0.88
C HIS A 69 -5.65 10.84 -1.62
N ALA A 70 -4.76 10.14 -0.93
CA ALA A 70 -3.55 9.55 -1.49
C ALA A 70 -2.82 10.52 -2.44
N ILE A 71 -2.69 11.79 -2.03
CA ILE A 71 -2.04 12.81 -2.83
C ILE A 71 -0.54 12.54 -2.87
N ALA A 72 0.03 12.52 -4.08
CA ALA A 72 1.46 12.26 -4.28
C ALA A 72 2.32 13.15 -3.36
N GLY A 73 3.25 12.52 -2.63
CA GLY A 73 4.14 13.19 -1.68
C GLY A 73 3.51 13.49 -0.32
N SER A 74 2.23 13.23 -0.12
CA SER A 74 1.58 13.45 1.17
C SER A 74 1.78 12.27 2.11
N GLU A 75 1.58 12.50 3.41
CA GLU A 75 1.61 11.44 4.42
C GLU A 75 0.51 10.39 4.18
N GLY A 76 -0.66 10.82 3.69
CA GLY A 76 -1.76 9.91 3.37
C GLY A 76 -1.42 8.91 2.28
N ALA A 77 -0.51 9.24 1.38
CA ALA A 77 -0.04 8.35 0.30
C ALA A 77 1.13 7.46 0.71
N GLN A 78 1.58 7.51 1.96
CA GLN A 78 2.62 6.63 2.46
C GLN A 78 2.06 5.30 2.93
N VAL A 79 2.86 4.24 2.77
CA VAL A 79 2.51 2.92 3.33
C VAL A 79 2.38 3.03 4.85
N ILE A 80 1.39 2.34 5.41
CA ILE A 80 1.22 2.32 6.87
C ILE A 80 2.49 1.82 7.56
N PRO A 81 2.87 2.41 8.71
CA PRO A 81 4.14 2.07 9.37
C PRO A 81 4.26 0.60 9.76
N GLU A 82 3.16 -0.06 10.06
CA GLU A 82 3.12 -1.45 10.50
C GLU A 82 3.71 -2.42 9.47
N LEU A 83 3.72 -2.06 8.19
CA LEU A 83 4.26 -2.92 7.13
C LEU A 83 5.77 -2.76 6.93
N LYS A 84 6.37 -1.75 7.54
CA LYS A 84 7.83 -1.59 7.63
C LYS A 84 8.55 -1.67 6.29
N VAL A 85 8.24 -0.77 5.34
CA VAL A 85 8.90 -0.74 4.04
C VAL A 85 10.42 -0.76 4.23
N GLY A 86 11.08 -1.77 3.67
CA GLY A 86 12.53 -1.96 3.82
C GLY A 86 13.30 -1.59 2.56
N GLU A 87 14.63 -1.54 2.68
CA GLU A 87 15.52 -1.16 1.57
C GLU A 87 15.43 -2.11 0.38
N LYS A 88 15.10 -3.38 0.63
CA LYS A 88 14.97 -4.40 -0.42
C LYS A 88 13.58 -4.46 -1.04
N ASP A 89 12.62 -3.75 -0.48
CA ASP A 89 11.27 -3.70 -1.01
C ASP A 89 11.21 -2.71 -2.18
N TYR A 90 10.28 -2.95 -3.10
CA TYR A 90 10.05 -2.06 -4.23
C TYR A 90 8.81 -1.22 -3.96
N VAL A 91 8.85 0.05 -4.35
CA VAL A 91 7.70 0.95 -4.26
C VAL A 91 7.40 1.49 -5.64
N VAL A 92 6.20 1.22 -6.13
CA VAL A 92 5.76 1.63 -7.47
C VAL A 92 4.53 2.54 -7.32
N PRO A 93 4.64 3.83 -7.67
CA PRO A 93 3.48 4.71 -7.63
C PRO A 93 2.55 4.43 -8.81
N LYS A 94 1.27 4.60 -8.58
CA LYS A 94 0.25 4.51 -9.63
C LYS A 94 -0.79 5.62 -9.42
N ARG A 95 -1.54 5.95 -10.46
CA ARG A 95 -2.54 7.00 -10.41
C ARG A 95 -3.98 6.47 -10.39
N ARG A 96 -4.14 5.19 -10.55
CA ARG A 96 -5.45 4.53 -10.54
C ARG A 96 -5.40 3.20 -9.82
#